data_a708e3a288693233508dbb17301dae4c
#
_entry.id   a708e3a288693233508dbb17301dae4c
#
_cell.length_a   1.000
_cell.length_b   1.000
_cell.length_c   1.000
_cell.angle_alpha   90.00
_cell.angle_beta   90.00
_cell.angle_gamma   90.00
#
_symmetry.space_group_name_H-M   'P 1'
#
loop_
_entity.id
_entity.type
_entity.pdbx_description
1 polymer ?
#
loop_
_entity_poly.entity_id
_entity_poly.type
_entity_poly.pdbx_seq_one_letter_code
_entity_poly.pdbx_strand_id
1 'polypeptide(L)'
;VNYYPRFYTYFEKYYPKGTDNGLRGKRVREFCQDNQGILWIGTEDGGLNRFNPKTKTFSFFTPSSAFTNVHGLCLIGDHLWVGTFSKGVKVVDTRTGAIVKTYQKTDSPRSLIDNSVFSICCTTTGDIYLGTLFGLLRYNKQSDDFDRIPELNGRFVYDIKEDSGGNLWLATYANGAYCYNVSEKKWKNYLHDENNPKSLPYDKVLSIFEDSHRQIWLTSQGGGFCRFQPDTETFANYNLSAGLPNDVVYQIVEDKDGLLWLTTNNGLVCFCLLYTSDAA
;
A
#
# COMPACT_ATOMS: atom_id res chain seq x y z
N VAL A 1 -15.71 24.38 -43.48
CA VAL A 1 -14.82 24.48 -42.30
C VAL A 1 -15.08 23.26 -41.45
N ASN A 2 -14.20 22.27 -41.49
CA ASN A 2 -14.33 21.08 -40.66
C ASN A 2 -13.90 21.46 -39.23
N TYR A 3 -14.85 21.57 -38.31
CA TYR A 3 -14.60 21.77 -36.91
C TYR A 3 -14.25 20.41 -36.31
N TYR A 4 -12.95 20.17 -36.03
CA TYR A 4 -12.53 19.06 -35.19
C TYR A 4 -12.72 19.51 -33.74
N PRO A 5 -13.66 18.91 -32.94
CA PRO A 5 -13.76 19.23 -31.55
C PRO A 5 -12.43 18.87 -30.88
N ARG A 6 -11.80 19.81 -30.19
CA ARG A 6 -10.72 19.51 -29.25
C ARG A 6 -11.31 18.53 -28.26
N PHE A 7 -10.86 17.29 -28.26
CA PHE A 7 -11.16 16.34 -27.21
C PHE A 7 -10.55 16.93 -25.94
N TYR A 8 -11.37 17.54 -25.12
CA TYR A 8 -10.99 17.87 -23.75
C TYR A 8 -10.86 16.54 -23.01
N THR A 9 -9.63 16.11 -22.82
CA THR A 9 -9.37 14.99 -21.92
C THR A 9 -9.52 15.53 -20.50
N TYR A 10 -10.45 14.99 -19.73
CA TYR A 10 -10.63 15.30 -18.31
C TYR A 10 -9.44 14.87 -17.45
N PHE A 11 -8.44 14.23 -18.06
CA PHE A 11 -7.27 13.68 -17.39
C PHE A 11 -6.02 14.45 -17.76
N GLU A 12 -5.30 14.94 -16.75
CA GLU A 12 -3.92 15.36 -16.90
C GLU A 12 -3.02 14.14 -16.80
N LYS A 13 -2.17 13.91 -17.79
CA LYS A 13 -1.37 12.68 -17.89
C LYS A 13 0.10 12.98 -17.65
N TYR A 14 0.69 12.26 -16.71
CA TYR A 14 2.11 12.28 -16.41
C TYR A 14 2.73 10.94 -16.80
N TYR A 15 3.68 10.93 -17.70
CA TYR A 15 4.35 9.74 -18.20
C TYR A 15 5.83 10.02 -18.50
N PRO A 16 6.67 8.97 -18.63
CA PRO A 16 8.07 9.15 -18.97
C PRO A 16 8.22 9.81 -20.33
N LYS A 17 8.85 10.98 -20.36
CA LYS A 17 9.09 11.75 -21.59
C LYS A 17 10.53 11.69 -22.08
N GLY A 18 11.43 11.03 -21.31
CA GLY A 18 12.87 11.05 -21.58
C GLY A 18 13.55 12.40 -21.38
N THR A 19 12.84 13.36 -20.77
CA THR A 19 13.32 14.72 -20.48
C THR A 19 13.46 14.90 -18.96
N ASP A 20 14.16 15.96 -18.54
CA ASP A 20 14.38 16.28 -17.12
C ASP A 20 13.09 16.70 -16.37
N ASN A 21 12.00 16.95 -17.07
CA ASN A 21 10.69 17.28 -16.47
C ASN A 21 9.60 16.28 -16.88
N GLY A 22 9.80 15.03 -16.58
CA GLY A 22 8.82 13.95 -16.78
C GLY A 22 8.95 12.90 -15.70
N LEU A 23 7.91 12.10 -15.49
CA LEU A 23 7.98 10.96 -14.58
C LEU A 23 9.12 10.02 -15.01
N ARG A 24 9.91 9.51 -14.06
CA ARG A 24 10.84 8.40 -14.28
C ARG A 24 10.20 7.10 -13.81
N GLY A 25 10.19 6.11 -14.70
CA GLY A 25 9.53 4.81 -14.48
C GLY A 25 8.10 4.78 -15.01
N LYS A 26 7.70 3.61 -15.49
CA LYS A 26 6.38 3.37 -16.12
C LYS A 26 5.38 2.76 -15.14
N ARG A 27 5.88 2.07 -14.10
CA ARG A 27 5.05 1.36 -13.13
C ARG A 27 5.11 2.10 -11.79
N VAL A 28 4.08 2.89 -11.54
CA VAL A 28 3.89 3.56 -10.25
C VAL A 28 3.42 2.53 -9.22
N ARG A 29 4.02 2.55 -8.05
CA ARG A 29 3.72 1.63 -6.95
C ARG A 29 3.09 2.33 -5.75
N GLU A 30 3.62 3.50 -5.39
CA GLU A 30 3.24 4.15 -4.14
C GLU A 30 3.29 5.66 -4.25
N PHE A 31 2.47 6.34 -3.47
CA PHE A 31 2.41 7.79 -3.35
C PHE A 31 2.47 8.23 -1.89
N CYS A 32 3.16 9.32 -1.65
CA CYS A 32 3.15 10.00 -0.36
C CYS A 32 3.24 11.51 -0.56
N GLN A 33 2.40 12.28 0.12
CA GLN A 33 2.49 13.74 0.10
C GLN A 33 3.18 14.24 1.36
N ASP A 34 4.16 15.12 1.21
CA ASP A 34 4.85 15.72 2.34
C ASP A 34 4.14 16.98 2.86
N ASN A 35 4.64 17.50 3.99
CA ASN A 35 4.07 18.68 4.66
C ASN A 35 4.17 19.97 3.83
N GLN A 36 4.95 19.98 2.74
CA GLN A 36 5.07 21.10 1.80
C GLN A 36 4.11 20.95 0.61
N GLY A 37 3.36 19.84 0.55
CA GLY A 37 2.44 19.51 -0.53
C GLY A 37 3.14 18.92 -1.76
N ILE A 38 4.41 18.50 -1.64
CA ILE A 38 5.14 17.79 -2.68
C ILE A 38 4.69 16.33 -2.68
N LEU A 39 4.42 15.80 -3.86
CA LEU A 39 4.07 14.40 -4.04
C LEU A 39 5.32 13.57 -4.34
N TRP A 40 5.60 12.62 -3.47
CA TRP A 40 6.64 11.62 -3.63
C TRP A 40 6.05 10.40 -4.32
N ILE A 41 6.68 9.92 -5.37
CA ILE A 41 6.15 8.86 -6.23
C ILE A 41 7.18 7.75 -6.34
N GLY A 42 6.85 6.61 -5.77
CA GLY A 42 7.63 5.38 -5.88
C GLY A 42 7.30 4.65 -7.18
N THR A 43 8.33 4.29 -7.94
CA THR A 43 8.17 3.50 -9.16
C THR A 43 9.05 2.26 -9.13
N GLU A 44 8.61 1.22 -9.86
CA GLU A 44 9.33 -0.05 -9.93
C GLU A 44 10.64 0.09 -10.72
N ASP A 45 10.62 0.83 -11.81
CA ASP A 45 11.69 0.90 -12.81
C ASP A 45 12.36 2.28 -12.91
N GLY A 46 11.88 3.28 -12.19
CA GLY A 46 12.41 4.66 -12.20
C GLY A 46 12.81 5.20 -10.82
N GLY A 47 12.65 4.39 -9.76
CA GLY A 47 13.00 4.77 -8.40
C GLY A 47 12.05 5.77 -7.76
N LEU A 48 12.59 6.71 -6.99
CA LEU A 48 11.82 7.72 -6.27
C LEU A 48 11.78 9.04 -7.06
N ASN A 49 10.57 9.51 -7.34
CA ASN A 49 10.31 10.77 -8.00
C ASN A 49 9.73 11.77 -6.99
N ARG A 50 9.99 13.04 -7.22
CA ARG A 50 9.45 14.16 -6.46
C ARG A 50 8.71 15.09 -7.42
N PHE A 51 7.41 15.27 -7.20
CA PHE A 51 6.56 16.09 -8.06
C PHE A 51 5.97 17.25 -7.27
N ASN A 52 6.12 18.47 -7.80
CA ASN A 52 5.47 19.63 -7.24
C ASN A 52 4.17 19.90 -8.02
N PRO A 53 2.97 19.70 -7.38
CA PRO A 53 1.69 19.88 -8.06
C PRO A 53 1.39 21.33 -8.45
N LYS A 54 1.97 22.31 -7.73
CA LYS A 54 1.74 23.73 -7.99
C LYS A 54 2.47 24.22 -9.24
N THR A 55 3.73 23.79 -9.40
CA THR A 55 4.57 24.17 -10.56
C THR A 55 4.53 23.14 -11.68
N LYS A 56 3.94 21.97 -11.44
CA LYS A 56 3.89 20.80 -12.34
C LYS A 56 5.28 20.33 -12.80
N THR A 57 6.24 20.40 -11.89
CA THR A 57 7.64 20.03 -12.16
C THR A 57 8.05 18.78 -11.42
N PHE A 58 8.88 17.96 -12.08
CA PHE A 58 9.53 16.80 -11.48
C PHE A 58 10.95 17.13 -11.08
N SER A 59 11.43 16.50 -10.01
CA SER A 59 12.82 16.44 -9.62
C SER A 59 13.19 15.04 -9.15
N PHE A 60 14.46 14.69 -9.19
CA PHE A 60 14.93 13.33 -9.00
C PHE A 60 16.16 13.28 -8.10
N PHE A 61 16.40 12.11 -7.52
CA PHE A 61 17.61 11.84 -6.75
C PHE A 61 18.80 11.50 -7.65
N THR A 62 19.96 11.93 -7.20
CA THR A 62 21.24 11.57 -7.83
C THR A 62 22.14 10.91 -6.78
N PRO A 63 22.65 9.70 -7.00
CA PRO A 63 22.41 8.85 -8.18
C PRO A 63 21.03 8.20 -8.16
N SER A 64 20.42 8.00 -9.32
CA SER A 64 19.11 7.35 -9.45
C SER A 64 19.09 5.91 -8.93
N SER A 65 20.26 5.24 -8.92
CA SER A 65 20.46 3.89 -8.36
C SER A 65 20.26 3.81 -6.83
N ALA A 66 20.16 4.94 -6.14
CA ALA A 66 19.88 4.95 -4.69
C ALA A 66 18.50 4.35 -4.37
N PHE A 67 17.53 4.54 -5.26
CA PHE A 67 16.15 4.11 -5.11
C PHE A 67 15.73 3.29 -6.33
N THR A 68 15.99 1.99 -6.30
CA THR A 68 15.49 1.07 -7.32
C THR A 68 14.28 0.33 -6.77
N ASN A 69 13.22 0.22 -7.58
CA ASN A 69 12.04 -0.56 -7.26
C ASN A 69 11.45 -0.20 -5.87
N VAL A 70 10.85 1.01 -5.80
CA VAL A 70 10.26 1.55 -4.57
C VAL A 70 8.87 0.94 -4.37
N HIS A 71 8.61 0.37 -3.19
CA HIS A 71 7.35 -0.27 -2.85
C HIS A 71 6.62 0.36 -1.66
N GLY A 72 7.33 0.81 -0.64
CA GLY A 72 6.71 1.41 0.55
C GLY A 72 7.15 2.86 0.74
N LEU A 73 6.19 3.76 0.97
CA LEU A 73 6.44 5.15 1.32
C LEU A 73 5.66 5.51 2.58
N CYS A 74 6.34 6.05 3.58
CA CYS A 74 5.68 6.55 4.79
C CYS A 74 6.35 7.84 5.27
N LEU A 75 5.57 8.91 5.41
CA LEU A 75 6.04 10.17 5.96
C LEU A 75 5.91 10.17 7.48
N ILE A 76 7.00 10.47 8.18
CA ILE A 76 7.06 10.53 9.64
C ILE A 76 7.74 11.84 10.02
N GLY A 77 6.95 12.83 10.42
CA GLY A 77 7.42 14.21 10.56
C GLY A 77 7.93 14.76 9.23
N ASP A 78 9.18 15.19 9.16
CA ASP A 78 9.84 15.65 7.94
C ASP A 78 10.70 14.58 7.26
N HIS A 79 10.57 13.32 7.70
CA HIS A 79 11.34 12.20 7.17
C HIS A 79 10.47 11.24 6.38
N LEU A 80 10.80 11.06 5.10
CA LEU A 80 10.17 10.06 4.25
C LEU A 80 10.95 8.75 4.36
N TRP A 81 10.30 7.72 4.88
CA TRP A 81 10.80 6.35 4.89
C TRP A 81 10.47 5.69 3.56
N VAL A 82 11.48 5.14 2.90
CA VAL A 82 11.38 4.59 1.54
C VAL A 82 11.82 3.14 1.56
N GLY A 83 10.86 2.23 1.42
CA GLY A 83 11.07 0.79 1.27
C GLY A 83 11.36 0.44 -0.19
N THR A 84 12.37 -0.39 -0.40
CA THR A 84 12.79 -0.81 -1.74
C THR A 84 12.84 -2.32 -1.86
N PHE A 85 12.71 -2.82 -3.08
CA PHE A 85 13.07 -4.20 -3.37
C PHE A 85 14.60 -4.32 -3.48
N SER A 86 15.23 -5.09 -2.60
CA SER A 86 16.66 -5.41 -2.56
C SER A 86 17.64 -4.36 -2.02
N LYS A 87 17.23 -3.12 -1.71
CA LYS A 87 18.13 -2.09 -1.18
C LYS A 87 17.85 -1.67 0.27
N GLY A 88 16.90 -2.37 0.92
CA GLY A 88 16.46 -2.06 2.29
C GLY A 88 15.61 -0.80 2.36
N VAL A 89 15.74 -0.08 3.45
CA VAL A 89 15.02 1.18 3.72
C VAL A 89 15.99 2.35 3.70
N LYS A 90 15.55 3.44 3.09
CA LYS A 90 16.24 4.74 3.16
C LYS A 90 15.31 5.77 3.78
N VAL A 91 15.86 6.61 4.64
CA VAL A 91 15.15 7.73 5.24
C VAL A 91 15.64 9.01 4.58
N VAL A 92 14.72 9.76 4.01
CA VAL A 92 14.98 11.02 3.29
C VAL A 92 14.43 12.18 4.10
N ASP A 93 15.24 13.19 4.36
CA ASP A 93 14.76 14.49 4.85
C ASP A 93 14.05 15.20 3.70
N THR A 94 12.74 15.45 3.84
CA THR A 94 11.90 16.01 2.75
C THR A 94 12.20 17.46 2.43
N ARG A 95 12.82 18.22 3.37
CA ARG A 95 13.17 19.63 3.18
C ARG A 95 14.45 19.77 2.37
N THR A 96 15.44 18.91 2.63
CA THR A 96 16.75 18.97 1.96
C THR A 96 16.86 18.00 0.78
N GLY A 97 16.07 16.94 0.78
CA GLY A 97 16.18 15.83 -0.16
C GLY A 97 17.36 14.89 0.14
N ALA A 98 18.03 15.04 1.27
CA ALA A 98 19.19 14.20 1.62
C ALA A 98 18.73 12.86 2.19
N ILE A 99 19.46 11.78 1.87
CA ILE A 99 19.31 10.50 2.56
C ILE A 99 20.05 10.63 3.89
N VAL A 100 19.30 10.60 5.00
CA VAL A 100 19.85 10.78 6.36
C VAL A 100 20.16 9.46 7.05
N LYS A 101 19.47 8.37 6.65
CA LYS A 101 19.69 7.01 7.16
C LYS A 101 19.48 5.96 6.08
N THR A 102 20.16 4.82 6.26
CA THR A 102 19.96 3.63 5.44
C THR A 102 20.01 2.41 6.34
N TYR A 103 18.96 1.58 6.25
CA TYR A 103 18.86 0.30 6.95
C TYR A 103 18.92 -0.84 5.95
N GLN A 104 19.75 -1.82 6.24
CA GLN A 104 19.91 -3.02 5.42
C GLN A 104 20.02 -4.26 6.29
N LYS A 105 19.81 -5.41 5.71
CA LYS A 105 20.11 -6.69 6.33
C LYS A 105 21.62 -6.80 6.57
N THR A 106 21.97 -7.19 7.79
CA THR A 106 23.34 -7.52 8.23
C THR A 106 23.30 -8.83 9.04
N ASP A 107 24.43 -9.22 9.61
CA ASP A 107 24.50 -10.38 10.50
C ASP A 107 23.87 -10.14 11.88
N SER A 108 23.57 -8.89 12.21
CA SER A 108 22.86 -8.54 13.45
C SER A 108 21.43 -9.09 13.45
N PRO A 109 21.00 -9.80 14.49
CA PRO A 109 19.62 -10.30 14.60
C PRO A 109 18.58 -9.18 14.68
N ARG A 110 19.02 -7.96 14.97
CA ARG A 110 18.18 -6.76 15.06
C ARG A 110 18.28 -5.87 13.80
N SER A 111 18.95 -6.31 12.75
CA SER A 111 18.92 -5.67 11.43
C SER A 111 17.66 -6.04 10.67
N LEU A 112 17.46 -5.49 9.47
CA LEU A 112 16.39 -5.95 8.58
C LEU A 112 16.50 -7.47 8.36
N ILE A 113 15.37 -8.16 8.39
CA ILE A 113 15.30 -9.60 8.11
C ILE A 113 15.60 -9.89 6.63
N ASP A 114 15.23 -8.93 5.76
CA ASP A 114 15.47 -8.94 4.32
C ASP A 114 15.55 -7.51 3.78
N ASN A 115 16.25 -7.32 2.67
CA ASN A 115 16.38 -6.02 2.01
C ASN A 115 15.19 -5.65 1.12
N SER A 116 14.20 -6.54 0.99
CA SER A 116 12.98 -6.31 0.22
C SER A 116 11.86 -5.87 1.17
N VAL A 117 11.61 -4.57 1.21
CA VAL A 117 10.60 -3.94 2.07
C VAL A 117 9.47 -3.42 1.19
N PHE A 118 8.28 -4.01 1.37
CA PHE A 118 7.11 -3.78 0.52
C PHE A 118 6.13 -2.75 1.07
N SER A 119 6.02 -2.67 2.39
CA SER A 119 5.10 -1.73 3.05
C SER A 119 5.74 -1.14 4.30
N ILE A 120 5.42 0.11 4.59
CA ILE A 120 5.84 0.81 5.81
C ILE A 120 4.62 1.52 6.37
N CYS A 121 4.30 1.25 7.63
CA CYS A 121 3.19 1.88 8.33
C CYS A 121 3.70 2.54 9.62
N CYS A 122 3.32 3.81 9.80
CA CYS A 122 3.46 4.50 11.09
C CYS A 122 2.08 4.59 11.73
N THR A 123 1.94 3.97 12.90
CA THR A 123 0.68 3.99 13.65
C THR A 123 0.43 5.34 14.31
N THR A 124 -0.79 5.58 14.72
CA THR A 124 -1.20 6.78 15.47
C THR A 124 -0.46 6.92 16.80
N THR A 125 -0.01 5.80 17.39
CA THR A 125 0.87 5.78 18.58
C THR A 125 2.33 6.07 18.24
N GLY A 126 2.65 6.16 16.95
CA GLY A 126 3.99 6.45 16.44
C GLY A 126 4.90 5.23 16.36
N ASP A 127 4.38 4.01 16.48
CA ASP A 127 5.11 2.79 16.16
C ASP A 127 5.29 2.66 14.64
N ILE A 128 6.45 2.18 14.22
CA ILE A 128 6.76 2.01 12.80
C ILE A 128 6.91 0.54 12.49
N TYR A 129 6.11 0.04 11.56
CA TYR A 129 6.14 -1.35 11.10
C TYR A 129 6.60 -1.43 9.65
N LEU A 130 7.36 -2.48 9.35
CA LEU A 130 7.90 -2.75 8.01
C LEU A 130 7.50 -4.15 7.57
N GLY A 131 6.75 -4.23 6.48
CA GLY A 131 6.43 -5.49 5.81
C GLY A 131 7.54 -5.88 4.86
N THR A 132 8.08 -7.07 5.05
CA THR A 132 9.19 -7.60 4.24
C THR A 132 8.81 -8.90 3.54
N LEU A 133 9.69 -9.37 2.65
CA LEU A 133 9.52 -10.67 1.99
C LEU A 133 9.48 -11.85 2.99
N PHE A 134 10.10 -11.71 4.18
CA PHE A 134 10.25 -12.79 5.16
C PHE A 134 9.72 -12.48 6.56
N GLY A 135 8.89 -11.45 6.72
CA GLY A 135 8.27 -11.16 7.99
C GLY A 135 7.90 -9.70 8.21
N LEU A 136 7.40 -9.46 9.41
CA LEU A 136 7.06 -8.14 9.93
C LEU A 136 8.12 -7.69 10.92
N LEU A 137 8.56 -6.44 10.80
CA LEU A 137 9.48 -5.79 11.71
C LEU A 137 8.81 -4.60 12.36
N ARG A 138 9.16 -4.34 13.62
CA ARG A 138 8.84 -3.10 14.33
C ARG A 138 10.13 -2.34 14.59
N TYR A 139 10.17 -1.08 14.20
CA TYR A 139 11.32 -0.21 14.46
C TYR A 139 11.42 0.15 15.93
N ASN A 140 12.57 -0.07 16.53
CA ASN A 140 12.89 0.32 17.89
C ASN A 140 13.62 1.66 17.89
N LYS A 141 12.92 2.71 18.32
CA LYS A 141 13.45 4.09 18.33
C LYS A 141 14.59 4.30 19.30
N GLN A 142 14.68 3.50 20.39
CA GLN A 142 15.69 3.67 21.42
C GLN A 142 17.04 3.13 20.99
N SER A 143 17.04 1.96 20.35
CA SER A 143 18.25 1.27 19.89
C SER A 143 18.58 1.53 18.42
N ASP A 144 17.67 2.21 17.68
CA ASP A 144 17.79 2.51 16.25
C ASP A 144 17.96 1.23 15.39
N ASP A 145 17.19 0.19 15.71
CA ASP A 145 17.20 -1.13 15.09
C ASP A 145 15.79 -1.73 14.98
N PHE A 146 15.66 -3.02 14.78
CA PHE A 146 14.36 -3.65 14.52
C PHE A 146 14.10 -4.86 15.42
N ASP A 147 12.89 -4.93 15.96
CA ASP A 147 12.32 -6.10 16.60
C ASP A 147 11.53 -6.92 15.57
N ARG A 148 11.70 -8.25 15.59
CA ARG A 148 10.93 -9.17 14.74
C ARG A 148 9.62 -9.53 15.41
N ILE A 149 8.55 -9.60 14.63
CA ILE A 149 7.24 -10.07 15.10
C ILE A 149 7.15 -11.57 14.79
N PRO A 150 7.21 -12.45 15.81
CA PRO A 150 7.36 -13.90 15.61
C PRO A 150 6.22 -14.53 14.82
N GLU A 151 4.98 -14.04 14.98
CA GLU A 151 3.77 -14.54 14.33
C GLU A 151 3.84 -14.43 12.80
N LEU A 152 4.64 -13.48 12.31
CA LEU A 152 4.81 -13.22 10.89
C LEU A 152 6.15 -13.74 10.32
N ASN A 153 6.92 -14.50 11.08
CA ASN A 153 8.18 -15.05 10.59
C ASN A 153 7.97 -15.93 9.34
N GLY A 154 8.76 -15.67 8.30
CA GLY A 154 8.68 -16.36 7.02
C GLY A 154 7.45 -16.02 6.18
N ARG A 155 6.66 -15.02 6.56
CA ARG A 155 5.50 -14.55 5.80
C ARG A 155 5.86 -13.36 4.94
N PHE A 156 5.44 -13.39 3.69
CA PHE A 156 5.58 -12.22 2.82
C PHE A 156 4.47 -11.22 3.16
N VAL A 157 4.82 -10.16 3.90
CA VAL A 157 3.91 -9.06 4.27
C VAL A 157 3.94 -8.03 3.15
N TYR A 158 2.82 -7.94 2.44
CA TYR A 158 2.69 -7.12 1.23
C TYR A 158 2.17 -5.72 1.52
N ASP A 159 1.19 -5.60 2.43
CA ASP A 159 0.62 -4.32 2.86
C ASP A 159 0.35 -4.31 4.37
N ILE A 160 0.39 -3.12 4.98
CA ILE A 160 0.14 -2.89 6.40
C ILE A 160 -0.75 -1.67 6.54
N LYS A 161 -1.83 -1.79 7.32
CA LYS A 161 -2.75 -0.69 7.61
C LYS A 161 -3.16 -0.71 9.08
N GLU A 162 -3.07 0.43 9.75
CA GLU A 162 -3.75 0.66 11.02
C GLU A 162 -5.19 1.09 10.73
N ASP A 163 -6.17 0.46 11.37
CA ASP A 163 -7.56 0.90 11.31
C ASP A 163 -7.86 2.01 12.34
N SER A 164 -9.02 2.63 12.23
CA SER A 164 -9.46 3.70 13.14
C SER A 164 -9.67 3.25 14.58
N GLY A 165 -9.71 1.94 14.83
CA GLY A 165 -9.71 1.33 16.16
C GLY A 165 -8.32 1.08 16.73
N GLY A 166 -7.27 1.36 15.95
CA GLY A 166 -5.86 1.12 16.32
C GLY A 166 -5.41 -0.33 16.09
N ASN A 167 -6.23 -1.19 15.46
CA ASN A 167 -5.80 -2.53 15.11
C ASN A 167 -4.89 -2.50 13.88
N LEU A 168 -3.91 -3.39 13.86
CA LEU A 168 -2.96 -3.48 12.74
C LEU A 168 -3.35 -4.63 11.82
N TRP A 169 -3.77 -4.29 10.62
CA TRP A 169 -4.11 -5.22 9.55
C TRP A 169 -2.93 -5.45 8.62
N LEU A 170 -2.72 -6.71 8.21
CA LEU A 170 -1.64 -7.09 7.31
C LEU A 170 -2.16 -7.97 6.18
N ALA A 171 -1.84 -7.58 4.98
CA ALA A 171 -2.02 -8.38 3.77
C ALA A 171 -0.79 -9.24 3.54
N THR A 172 -0.97 -10.55 3.35
CA THR A 172 0.13 -11.44 3.01
C THR A 172 -0.06 -12.07 1.64
N TYR A 173 1.03 -12.35 0.96
CA TYR A 173 1.00 -12.83 -0.43
C TYR A 173 0.64 -14.33 -0.56
N ALA A 174 0.46 -15.07 0.50
CA ALA A 174 0.08 -16.48 0.40
C ALA A 174 -0.44 -17.08 1.73
N ASN A 175 -0.68 -16.24 2.72
CA ASN A 175 -1.06 -16.69 4.06
C ASN A 175 -2.27 -15.90 4.60
N GLY A 176 -3.11 -15.39 3.68
CA GLY A 176 -4.32 -14.66 4.03
C GLY A 176 -4.05 -13.28 4.62
N ALA A 177 -4.93 -12.85 5.50
CA ALA A 177 -4.83 -11.59 6.22
C ALA A 177 -4.60 -11.83 7.72
N TYR A 178 -3.78 -10.97 8.34
CA TYR A 178 -3.60 -10.96 9.79
C TYR A 178 -4.17 -9.68 10.36
N CYS A 179 -4.71 -9.77 11.57
CA CYS A 179 -5.11 -8.62 12.36
C CYS A 179 -4.52 -8.72 13.76
N TYR A 180 -3.79 -7.70 14.19
CA TYR A 180 -3.42 -7.53 15.58
C TYR A 180 -4.50 -6.70 16.27
N ASN A 181 -5.28 -7.33 17.13
CA ASN A 181 -6.25 -6.62 17.96
C ASN A 181 -5.50 -5.96 19.13
N VAL A 182 -5.49 -4.63 19.13
CA VAL A 182 -4.71 -3.84 20.11
C VAL A 182 -5.31 -3.95 21.52
N SER A 183 -6.62 -4.08 21.64
CA SER A 183 -7.31 -4.20 22.95
C SER A 183 -7.07 -5.56 23.59
N GLU A 184 -7.08 -6.62 22.81
CA GLU A 184 -6.85 -8.00 23.27
C GLU A 184 -5.36 -8.38 23.30
N LYS A 185 -4.52 -7.60 22.64
CA LYS A 185 -3.08 -7.87 22.41
C LYS A 185 -2.84 -9.23 21.76
N LYS A 186 -3.66 -9.58 20.78
CA LYS A 186 -3.63 -10.87 20.09
C LYS A 186 -3.61 -10.73 18.59
N TRP A 187 -2.88 -11.62 17.96
CA TRP A 187 -2.90 -11.84 16.52
C TRP A 187 -4.01 -12.81 16.14
N LYS A 188 -4.70 -12.51 15.07
CA LYS A 188 -5.66 -13.38 14.40
C LYS A 188 -5.28 -13.51 12.93
N ASN A 189 -5.36 -14.72 12.38
CA ASN A 189 -5.13 -15.01 10.97
C ASN A 189 -6.44 -15.44 10.31
N TYR A 190 -6.78 -14.82 9.21
CA TYR A 190 -7.93 -15.13 8.37
C TYR A 190 -7.45 -15.77 7.08
N LEU A 191 -7.93 -16.96 6.79
CA LEU A 191 -7.58 -17.75 5.61
C LEU A 191 -8.81 -18.02 4.74
N HIS A 192 -8.52 -18.34 3.49
CA HIS A 192 -9.53 -18.90 2.58
C HIS A 192 -9.90 -20.33 3.00
N ASP A 193 -11.21 -20.63 2.95
CA ASP A 193 -11.75 -21.98 3.14
C ASP A 193 -12.79 -22.23 2.05
N GLU A 194 -12.51 -23.20 1.16
CA GLU A 194 -13.39 -23.57 0.03
C GLU A 194 -14.79 -24.00 0.49
N ASN A 195 -14.93 -24.52 1.72
CA ASN A 195 -16.19 -24.97 2.29
C ASN A 195 -16.97 -23.85 3.02
N ASN A 196 -16.36 -22.66 3.18
CA ASN A 196 -16.98 -21.54 3.84
C ASN A 196 -17.03 -20.30 2.94
N PRO A 197 -18.17 -20.01 2.27
CA PRO A 197 -18.29 -18.86 1.38
C PRO A 197 -18.16 -17.50 2.08
N LYS A 198 -18.17 -17.49 3.43
CA LYS A 198 -17.94 -16.29 4.25
C LYS A 198 -16.51 -16.18 4.75
N SER A 199 -15.61 -17.07 4.37
CA SER A 199 -14.18 -16.93 4.64
C SER A 199 -13.54 -15.89 3.72
N LEU A 200 -12.26 -15.60 3.96
CA LEU A 200 -11.47 -14.75 3.05
C LEU A 200 -11.55 -15.33 1.62
N PRO A 201 -11.77 -14.51 0.56
CA PRO A 201 -12.01 -15.04 -0.79
C PRO A 201 -10.75 -15.67 -1.42
N TYR A 202 -9.56 -15.29 -0.97
CA TYR A 202 -8.29 -15.82 -1.47
C TYR A 202 -7.13 -15.48 -0.55
N ASP A 203 -6.15 -16.38 -0.41
CA ASP A 203 -5.01 -16.19 0.51
C ASP A 203 -3.93 -15.22 0.03
N LYS A 204 -3.94 -14.83 -1.24
CA LYS A 204 -3.05 -13.76 -1.74
C LYS A 204 -3.74 -12.41 -1.61
N VAL A 205 -3.57 -11.79 -0.46
CA VAL A 205 -4.12 -10.46 -0.17
C VAL A 205 -3.12 -9.40 -0.63
N LEU A 206 -3.61 -8.39 -1.35
CA LEU A 206 -2.77 -7.36 -1.96
C LEU A 206 -2.85 -6.01 -1.26
N SER A 207 -4.03 -5.60 -0.81
CA SER A 207 -4.15 -4.34 -0.08
C SER A 207 -5.25 -4.39 0.96
N ILE A 208 -5.15 -3.47 1.91
CA ILE A 208 -6.13 -3.22 2.96
C ILE A 208 -6.55 -1.76 2.89
N PHE A 209 -7.84 -1.52 2.99
CA PHE A 209 -8.40 -0.19 2.94
C PHE A 209 -9.50 -0.04 3.99
N GLU A 210 -9.51 1.05 4.74
CA GLU A 210 -10.61 1.45 5.61
C GLU A 210 -11.35 2.61 4.96
N ASP A 211 -12.66 2.46 4.75
CA ASP A 211 -13.50 3.51 4.18
C ASP A 211 -13.93 4.55 5.22
N SER A 212 -14.59 5.62 4.77
CA SER A 212 -15.08 6.70 5.63
C SER A 212 -16.13 6.24 6.66
N HIS A 213 -16.72 5.07 6.47
CA HIS A 213 -17.65 4.41 7.40
C HIS A 213 -16.96 3.42 8.35
N ARG A 214 -15.61 3.41 8.36
CA ARG A 214 -14.76 2.50 9.16
C ARG A 214 -14.95 1.02 8.81
N GLN A 215 -15.31 0.73 7.56
CA GLN A 215 -15.40 -0.63 7.07
C GLN A 215 -14.04 -1.05 6.49
N ILE A 216 -13.60 -2.25 6.87
CA ILE A 216 -12.32 -2.79 6.39
C ILE A 216 -12.56 -3.60 5.12
N TRP A 217 -11.83 -3.24 4.08
CA TRP A 217 -11.84 -3.85 2.77
C TRP A 217 -10.49 -4.49 2.48
N LEU A 218 -10.52 -5.68 1.88
CA LEU A 218 -9.31 -6.38 1.47
C LEU A 218 -9.43 -6.74 -0.01
N THR A 219 -8.33 -6.58 -0.73
CA THR A 219 -8.24 -6.97 -2.14
C THR A 219 -7.38 -8.22 -2.30
N SER A 220 -7.58 -8.98 -3.37
CA SER A 220 -6.84 -10.22 -3.58
C SER A 220 -6.40 -10.43 -5.02
N GLN A 221 -5.41 -11.31 -5.19
CA GLN A 221 -4.91 -11.74 -6.49
C GLN A 221 -5.63 -13.02 -6.95
N GLY A 222 -6.96 -13.00 -7.06
CA GLY A 222 -7.68 -14.13 -7.60
C GLY A 222 -9.07 -14.39 -7.02
N GLY A 223 -9.44 -13.75 -5.92
CA GLY A 223 -10.78 -13.89 -5.30
C GLY A 223 -11.63 -12.61 -5.32
N GLY A 224 -11.20 -11.59 -6.09
CA GLY A 224 -11.84 -10.29 -6.09
C GLY A 224 -11.45 -9.46 -4.87
N PHE A 225 -12.45 -8.88 -4.21
CA PHE A 225 -12.28 -8.12 -2.98
C PHE A 225 -13.37 -8.48 -1.97
N CYS A 226 -13.17 -8.13 -0.71
CA CYS A 226 -14.13 -8.43 0.33
C CYS A 226 -14.20 -7.33 1.39
N ARG A 227 -15.32 -7.30 2.11
CA ARG A 227 -15.52 -6.47 3.29
C ARG A 227 -15.54 -7.35 4.54
N PHE A 228 -14.74 -6.99 5.53
CA PHE A 228 -14.75 -7.65 6.83
C PHE A 228 -16.02 -7.30 7.62
N GLN A 229 -16.61 -8.29 8.26
CA GLN A 229 -17.79 -8.19 9.13
C GLN A 229 -17.37 -8.45 10.58
N PRO A 230 -17.15 -7.43 11.41
CA PRO A 230 -16.54 -7.58 12.73
C PRO A 230 -17.41 -8.40 13.70
N ASP A 231 -18.73 -8.27 13.65
CA ASP A 231 -19.65 -8.96 14.58
C ASP A 231 -19.60 -10.47 14.46
N THR A 232 -19.32 -10.99 13.26
CA THR A 232 -19.28 -12.43 12.95
C THR A 232 -17.89 -12.91 12.59
N GLU A 233 -16.92 -11.98 12.43
CA GLU A 233 -15.56 -12.21 11.96
C GLU A 233 -15.50 -12.97 10.62
N THR A 234 -16.43 -12.64 9.74
CA THR A 234 -16.58 -13.21 8.40
C THR A 234 -16.36 -12.15 7.33
N PHE A 235 -16.45 -12.56 6.06
CA PHE A 235 -16.26 -11.67 4.92
C PHE A 235 -17.46 -11.68 3.98
N ALA A 236 -17.83 -10.50 3.50
CA ALA A 236 -18.74 -10.37 2.35
C ALA A 236 -17.88 -10.26 1.09
N ASN A 237 -17.99 -11.25 0.22
CA ASN A 237 -17.11 -11.42 -0.95
C ASN A 237 -17.73 -10.89 -2.22
N TYR A 238 -16.93 -10.18 -3.05
CA TYR A 238 -17.30 -9.59 -4.33
C TYR A 238 -16.29 -10.03 -5.40
N ASN A 239 -16.76 -10.81 -6.38
CA ASN A 239 -15.94 -11.41 -7.42
C ASN A 239 -16.63 -11.37 -8.79
N LEU A 240 -16.15 -12.12 -9.78
CA LEU A 240 -16.75 -12.24 -11.11
C LEU A 240 -18.24 -12.58 -11.05
N SER A 241 -18.67 -13.46 -10.14
CA SER A 241 -20.10 -13.83 -10.01
C SER A 241 -20.96 -12.68 -9.48
N ALA A 242 -20.38 -11.72 -8.79
CA ALA A 242 -21.02 -10.50 -8.33
C ALA A 242 -20.92 -9.34 -9.36
N GLY A 243 -20.40 -9.59 -10.57
CA GLY A 243 -20.28 -8.60 -11.64
C GLY A 243 -18.94 -7.86 -11.70
N LEU A 244 -17.96 -8.26 -10.92
CA LEU A 244 -16.60 -7.72 -11.05
C LEU A 244 -16.00 -8.15 -12.39
N PRO A 245 -15.31 -7.27 -13.17
CA PRO A 245 -14.78 -7.63 -14.48
C PRO A 245 -13.52 -8.51 -14.43
N ASN A 246 -12.87 -8.62 -13.28
CA ASN A 246 -11.70 -9.46 -13.06
C ASN A 246 -11.45 -9.68 -11.57
N ASP A 247 -11.11 -10.91 -11.15
CA ASP A 247 -10.89 -11.28 -9.75
C ASP A 247 -9.49 -10.86 -9.20
N VAL A 248 -8.65 -10.24 -10.02
CA VAL A 248 -7.42 -9.60 -9.53
C VAL A 248 -7.70 -8.15 -9.27
N VAL A 249 -7.76 -7.78 -7.99
CA VAL A 249 -7.96 -6.40 -7.53
C VAL A 249 -6.71 -5.95 -6.79
N TYR A 250 -6.08 -4.88 -7.26
CA TYR A 250 -4.83 -4.40 -6.70
C TYR A 250 -5.03 -3.45 -5.53
N GLN A 251 -5.96 -2.50 -5.66
CA GLN A 251 -6.13 -1.45 -4.69
C GLN A 251 -7.54 -0.87 -4.72
N ILE A 252 -7.96 -0.33 -3.58
CA ILE A 252 -9.23 0.39 -3.40
C ILE A 252 -8.90 1.80 -2.93
N VAL A 253 -9.63 2.77 -3.44
CA VAL A 253 -9.68 4.15 -2.93
C VAL A 253 -11.13 4.61 -2.88
N GLU A 254 -11.46 5.43 -1.90
CA GLU A 254 -12.78 6.07 -1.78
C GLU A 254 -12.70 7.51 -2.31
N ASP A 255 -13.66 7.91 -3.10
CA ASP A 255 -13.77 9.30 -3.54
C ASP A 255 -14.62 10.13 -2.55
N LYS A 256 -14.69 11.45 -2.80
CA LYS A 256 -15.43 12.39 -1.96
C LYS A 256 -16.94 12.11 -1.89
N ASP A 257 -17.49 11.34 -2.82
CA ASP A 257 -18.91 11.00 -2.89
C ASP A 257 -19.19 9.61 -2.25
N GLY A 258 -18.17 8.99 -1.63
CA GLY A 258 -18.23 7.68 -0.96
C GLY A 258 -18.22 6.49 -1.91
N LEU A 259 -17.86 6.68 -3.18
CA LEU A 259 -17.74 5.61 -4.13
C LEU A 259 -16.35 4.97 -4.03
N LEU A 260 -16.34 3.63 -4.04
CA LEU A 260 -15.10 2.88 -4.03
C LEU A 260 -14.60 2.63 -5.46
N TRP A 261 -13.38 3.05 -5.73
CA TRP A 261 -12.70 2.84 -6.99
C TRP A 261 -11.65 1.74 -6.84
N LEU A 262 -11.76 0.72 -7.69
CA LEU A 262 -10.89 -0.46 -7.65
C LEU A 262 -10.07 -0.56 -8.93
N THR A 263 -8.78 -0.82 -8.76
CA THR A 263 -7.89 -1.12 -9.89
C THR A 263 -7.81 -2.63 -10.10
N THR A 264 -8.09 -3.09 -11.32
CA THR A 264 -8.11 -4.52 -11.67
C THR A 264 -7.23 -4.80 -12.88
N ASN A 265 -6.99 -6.08 -13.20
CA ASN A 265 -6.35 -6.46 -14.47
C ASN A 265 -7.18 -6.09 -15.71
N ASN A 266 -8.47 -5.80 -15.54
CA ASN A 266 -9.37 -5.41 -16.63
C ASN A 266 -9.94 -4.01 -16.43
N GLY A 267 -9.06 -3.06 -16.07
CA GLY A 267 -9.38 -1.64 -15.96
C GLY A 267 -9.77 -1.18 -14.56
N LEU A 268 -10.44 -0.03 -14.53
CA LEU A 268 -10.90 0.65 -13.33
C LEU A 268 -12.39 0.37 -13.11
N VAL A 269 -12.76 0.02 -11.90
CA VAL A 269 -14.12 -0.28 -11.48
C VAL A 269 -14.58 0.73 -10.45
N CYS A 270 -15.80 1.23 -10.60
CA CYS A 270 -16.49 2.01 -9.58
C CYS A 270 -17.53 1.11 -8.90
N PHE A 271 -17.41 0.97 -7.59
CA PHE A 271 -18.33 0.17 -6.77
C PHE A 271 -19.12 1.10 -5.85
N CYS A 272 -20.46 0.93 -5.86
CA CYS A 272 -21.39 1.70 -5.04
C CYS A 272 -22.09 0.77 -4.03
N LEU A 273 -21.94 1.06 -2.75
CA LEU A 273 -22.58 0.29 -1.67
C LEU A 273 -24.13 0.41 -1.64
N LEU A 274 -24.68 1.49 -2.21
CA LEU A 274 -26.14 1.75 -2.17
C LEU A 274 -26.99 0.70 -2.89
N TYR A 275 -26.39 -0.09 -3.79
CA TYR A 275 -27.11 -1.17 -4.51
C TYR A 275 -27.10 -2.53 -3.79
N THR A 276 -26.45 -2.63 -2.62
CA THR A 276 -26.35 -3.91 -1.90
C THR A 276 -27.33 -4.04 -0.74
N SER A 277 -28.06 -2.98 -0.37
CA SER A 277 -28.99 -2.98 0.78
C SER A 277 -30.45 -3.31 0.42
N ASP A 278 -30.86 -3.20 -0.85
CA ASP A 278 -32.27 -3.31 -1.27
C ASP A 278 -32.60 -4.53 -2.15
N ALA A 279 -31.69 -5.50 -2.26
CA ALA A 279 -31.93 -6.77 -2.99
C ALA A 279 -31.94 -7.97 -2.03
N ALA A 280 -32.74 -7.86 -0.94
CA ALA A 280 -33.07 -9.00 -0.06
C ALA A 280 -34.59 -9.19 0.00
#